data_b91176eeb80d378b80b9bf8fbdbf79f5
#
_entry.id   b91176eeb80d378b80b9bf8fbdbf79f5
#
_cell.length_a   1.000
_cell.length_b   1.000
_cell.length_c   1.000
_cell.angle_alpha   90.00
_cell.angle_beta   90.00
_cell.angle_gamma   90.00
#
_symmetry.space_group_name_H-M   'P 1'
#
loop_
_entity.id
_entity.type
_entity.pdbx_description
1 polymer ?
#
loop_
_entity_poly.entity_id
_entity_poly.type
_entity_poly.pdbx_seq_one_letter_code
_entity_poly.pdbx_strand_id
1 'polypeptide(L)'
;MSTPAPTIDRAWLRVALRKLEDEYVFAMLYEAIERLPDPELAALAARFLPKESFSPSGDSPKGLVAEVQTFDLEARRGDYFVSFIRNSKNYADLSKGTTAFAAECSRLLGRCVAQARQGDLAAVRNALDILLTLLRAVDKTDDDIIFFADEGGVWTLGIDWPPVLRAWFLCLARSASPEEYARLAVTAIDDFEAWRRDTHVAAAMELADERQRHAVCALVAQKG
;
A
#
# COMPACT_ATOMS: atom_id res chain seq x y z
N MET A 1 -4.36 6.97 -42.73
CA MET A 1 -3.66 5.73 -43.13
C MET A 1 -3.19 5.05 -41.83
N SER A 2 -3.85 3.96 -41.45
CA SER A 2 -3.46 3.22 -40.24
C SER A 2 -2.25 2.35 -40.56
N THR A 3 -1.15 2.56 -39.86
CA THR A 3 0.02 1.69 -39.94
C THR A 3 -0.39 0.29 -39.45
N PRO A 4 -0.14 -0.80 -40.19
CA PRO A 4 -0.46 -2.14 -39.74
C PRO A 4 0.33 -2.43 -38.44
N ALA A 5 -0.33 -3.06 -37.46
CA ALA A 5 0.32 -3.47 -36.24
C ALA A 5 1.51 -4.42 -36.54
N PRO A 6 2.65 -4.25 -35.87
CA PRO A 6 3.81 -5.09 -36.11
C PRO A 6 3.48 -6.57 -35.80
N THR A 7 3.81 -7.45 -36.74
CA THR A 7 3.68 -8.90 -36.55
C THR A 7 4.79 -9.37 -35.65
N ILE A 8 4.46 -9.94 -34.47
CA ILE A 8 5.43 -10.44 -33.51
C ILE A 8 5.74 -11.92 -33.80
N ASP A 9 7.01 -12.23 -34.07
CA ASP A 9 7.49 -13.61 -34.08
C ASP A 9 7.65 -14.11 -32.63
N ARG A 10 6.72 -14.95 -32.20
CA ARG A 10 6.69 -15.48 -30.82
C ARG A 10 7.87 -16.41 -30.53
N ALA A 11 8.41 -17.10 -31.52
CA ALA A 11 9.56 -18.00 -31.32
C ALA A 11 10.82 -17.19 -31.08
N TRP A 12 11.04 -16.18 -31.89
CA TRP A 12 12.16 -15.25 -31.74
C TRP A 12 12.10 -14.47 -30.42
N LEU A 13 10.92 -13.99 -30.04
CA LEU A 13 10.71 -13.30 -28.78
C LEU A 13 11.08 -14.18 -27.57
N ARG A 14 10.71 -15.46 -27.58
CA ARG A 14 11.09 -16.40 -26.50
C ARG A 14 12.62 -16.57 -26.39
N VAL A 15 13.33 -16.57 -27.51
CA VAL A 15 14.80 -16.65 -27.51
C VAL A 15 15.41 -15.35 -26.98
N ALA A 16 14.86 -14.22 -27.36
CA ALA A 16 15.33 -12.92 -26.88
C ALA A 16 15.13 -12.78 -25.35
N LEU A 17 13.94 -13.18 -24.83
CA LEU A 17 13.63 -13.15 -23.40
C LEU A 17 14.60 -13.97 -22.54
N ARG A 18 15.06 -15.10 -23.03
CA ARG A 18 16.02 -15.95 -22.31
C ARG A 18 17.41 -15.33 -22.17
N LYS A 19 17.69 -14.25 -22.89
CA LYS A 19 18.96 -13.52 -22.84
C LYS A 19 18.89 -12.27 -22.00
N LEU A 20 17.70 -11.89 -21.54
CA LEU A 20 17.50 -10.77 -20.63
C LEU A 20 17.84 -11.19 -19.20
N GLU A 21 18.29 -10.25 -18.41
CA GLU A 21 18.38 -10.40 -16.96
C GLU A 21 16.98 -10.54 -16.37
N ASP A 22 16.86 -11.29 -15.27
CA ASP A 22 15.57 -11.62 -14.63
C ASP A 22 14.74 -10.37 -14.32
N GLU A 23 15.40 -9.28 -13.95
CA GLU A 23 14.77 -7.99 -13.64
C GLU A 23 13.93 -7.45 -14.82
N TYR A 24 14.46 -7.48 -16.03
CA TYR A 24 13.73 -7.02 -17.23
C TYR A 24 12.60 -7.99 -17.60
N VAL A 25 12.79 -9.28 -17.36
CA VAL A 25 11.75 -10.29 -17.58
C VAL A 25 10.58 -10.06 -16.61
N PHE A 26 10.87 -9.79 -15.33
CA PHE A 26 9.84 -9.47 -14.35
C PHE A 26 9.15 -8.13 -14.64
N ALA A 27 9.89 -7.10 -15.03
CA ALA A 27 9.27 -5.82 -15.42
C ALA A 27 8.27 -5.99 -16.57
N MET A 28 8.64 -6.76 -17.61
CA MET A 28 7.75 -7.06 -18.71
C MET A 28 6.55 -7.94 -18.30
N LEU A 29 6.77 -8.87 -17.34
CA LEU A 29 5.68 -9.68 -16.79
C LEU A 29 4.68 -8.83 -16.01
N TYR A 30 5.14 -7.88 -15.20
CA TYR A 30 4.26 -6.96 -14.47
C TYR A 30 3.44 -6.09 -15.43
N GLU A 31 4.06 -5.55 -16.50
CA GLU A 31 3.30 -4.85 -17.54
C GLU A 31 2.26 -5.74 -18.24
N ALA A 32 2.56 -7.02 -18.44
CA ALA A 32 1.62 -7.96 -19.03
C ALA A 32 0.44 -8.24 -18.07
N ILE A 33 0.69 -8.32 -16.76
CA ILE A 33 -0.34 -8.48 -15.72
C ILE A 33 -1.34 -7.32 -15.78
N GLU A 34 -0.86 -6.09 -15.90
CA GLU A 34 -1.73 -4.90 -15.95
C GLU A 34 -2.53 -4.77 -17.25
N ARG A 35 -2.09 -5.41 -18.32
CA ARG A 35 -2.71 -5.28 -19.67
C ARG A 35 -3.60 -6.44 -20.06
N LEU A 36 -3.44 -7.60 -19.42
CA LEU A 36 -4.24 -8.79 -19.74
C LEU A 36 -5.60 -8.72 -19.02
N PRO A 37 -6.70 -9.08 -19.69
CA PRO A 37 -7.98 -9.27 -19.02
C PRO A 37 -7.90 -10.36 -17.95
N ASP A 38 -8.59 -10.17 -16.82
CA ASP A 38 -8.59 -11.10 -15.68
C ASP A 38 -8.79 -12.58 -16.05
N PRO A 39 -9.73 -12.96 -16.96
CA PRO A 39 -9.91 -14.36 -17.35
C PRO A 39 -8.69 -14.97 -18.05
N GLU A 40 -8.01 -14.18 -18.89
CA GLU A 40 -6.81 -14.61 -19.61
C GLU A 40 -5.62 -14.73 -18.68
N LEU A 41 -5.48 -13.75 -17.78
CA LEU A 41 -4.45 -13.75 -16.74
C LEU A 41 -4.62 -14.93 -15.78
N ALA A 42 -5.85 -15.20 -15.31
CA ALA A 42 -6.14 -16.34 -14.45
C ALA A 42 -5.85 -17.68 -15.15
N ALA A 43 -6.22 -17.81 -16.43
CA ALA A 43 -5.93 -19.03 -17.21
C ALA A 43 -4.42 -19.23 -17.44
N LEU A 44 -3.65 -18.15 -17.60
CA LEU A 44 -2.20 -18.19 -17.70
C LEU A 44 -1.56 -18.56 -16.36
N ALA A 45 -1.93 -17.88 -15.29
CA ALA A 45 -1.39 -18.08 -13.96
C ALA A 45 -1.65 -19.50 -13.42
N ALA A 46 -2.84 -20.07 -13.66
CA ALA A 46 -3.22 -21.42 -13.24
C ALA A 46 -2.32 -22.53 -13.80
N ARG A 47 -1.50 -22.26 -14.80
CA ARG A 47 -0.53 -23.21 -15.36
C ARG A 47 0.75 -23.33 -14.52
N PHE A 48 1.04 -22.33 -13.69
CA PHE A 48 2.31 -22.20 -12.99
C PHE A 48 2.15 -22.02 -11.49
N LEU A 49 1.00 -21.51 -11.07
CA LEU A 49 0.70 -21.18 -9.67
C LEU A 49 -0.56 -21.93 -9.21
N PRO A 50 -0.63 -22.35 -7.96
CA PRO A 50 -1.88 -22.85 -7.37
C PRO A 50 -2.91 -21.72 -7.34
N LYS A 51 -4.21 -22.08 -7.42
CA LYS A 51 -5.30 -21.08 -7.48
C LYS A 51 -5.29 -20.10 -6.30
N GLU A 52 -4.83 -20.56 -5.16
CA GLU A 52 -4.70 -19.77 -3.93
C GLU A 52 -3.70 -18.62 -4.05
N SER A 53 -2.76 -18.70 -5.00
CA SER A 53 -1.72 -17.67 -5.21
C SER A 53 -2.21 -16.47 -6.03
N PHE A 54 -3.30 -16.58 -6.78
CA PHE A 54 -3.81 -15.48 -7.62
C PHE A 54 -5.32 -15.24 -7.46
N SER A 55 -5.99 -16.08 -6.70
CA SER A 55 -7.28 -15.76 -6.11
C SER A 55 -6.99 -15.48 -4.63
N PRO A 56 -7.03 -14.25 -4.16
CA PRO A 56 -6.89 -14.01 -2.74
C PRO A 56 -7.95 -14.84 -2.03
N SER A 57 -7.51 -15.67 -1.07
CA SER A 57 -8.37 -16.50 -0.24
C SER A 57 -9.35 -15.57 0.48
N GLY A 58 -10.50 -15.41 -0.16
CA GLY A 58 -11.63 -14.67 0.35
C GLY A 58 -11.45 -13.15 0.34
N ASP A 59 -12.24 -12.48 -0.49
CA ASP A 59 -12.74 -11.11 -0.26
C ASP A 59 -13.48 -11.00 1.10
N SER A 60 -13.26 -11.95 1.99
CA SER A 60 -13.77 -11.91 3.35
C SER A 60 -12.96 -10.89 4.13
N PRO A 61 -13.62 -9.93 4.80
CA PRO A 61 -12.97 -8.97 5.69
C PRO A 61 -12.12 -9.63 6.79
N LYS A 62 -12.48 -10.83 7.24
CA LYS A 62 -11.69 -11.63 8.18
C LYS A 62 -10.38 -12.14 7.55
N GLY A 63 -10.39 -12.47 6.28
CA GLY A 63 -9.19 -12.84 5.53
C GLY A 63 -8.18 -11.69 5.44
N LEU A 64 -8.67 -10.46 5.19
CA LEU A 64 -7.83 -9.27 5.13
C LEU A 64 -7.08 -9.01 6.43
N VAL A 65 -7.77 -9.08 7.58
CA VAL A 65 -7.14 -8.85 8.89
C VAL A 65 -6.03 -9.89 9.15
N ALA A 66 -6.30 -11.18 8.85
CA ALA A 66 -5.30 -12.24 9.02
C ALA A 66 -4.05 -12.04 8.14
N GLU A 67 -4.24 -11.62 6.88
CA GLU A 67 -3.12 -11.31 5.99
C GLU A 67 -2.30 -10.12 6.50
N VAL A 68 -2.97 -9.05 6.94
CA VAL A 68 -2.31 -7.89 7.52
C VAL A 68 -1.54 -8.25 8.79
N GLN A 69 -2.09 -9.09 9.65
CA GLN A 69 -1.39 -9.59 10.84
C GLN A 69 -0.16 -10.42 10.49
N THR A 70 -0.25 -11.27 9.47
CA THR A 70 0.89 -12.05 8.98
C THR A 70 1.98 -11.12 8.46
N PHE A 71 1.62 -10.15 7.63
CA PHE A 71 2.55 -9.16 7.10
C PHE A 71 3.23 -8.34 8.20
N ASP A 72 2.49 -7.86 9.22
CA ASP A 72 3.06 -7.14 10.36
C ASP A 72 4.06 -8.00 11.14
N LEU A 73 3.73 -9.28 11.37
CA LEU A 73 4.63 -10.23 12.04
C LEU A 73 5.92 -10.49 11.24
N GLU A 74 5.81 -10.72 9.94
CA GLU A 74 6.97 -10.93 9.05
C GLU A 74 7.85 -9.68 9.01
N ALA A 75 7.24 -8.50 8.87
CA ALA A 75 7.95 -7.24 8.85
C ALA A 75 8.73 -7.01 10.16
N ARG A 76 8.09 -7.19 11.32
CA ARG A 76 8.73 -7.02 12.62
C ARG A 76 9.79 -8.07 12.94
N ARG A 77 9.78 -9.24 12.29
CA ARG A 77 10.87 -10.23 12.37
C ARG A 77 12.07 -9.85 11.50
N GLY A 78 11.97 -8.80 10.70
CA GLY A 78 13.01 -8.39 9.76
C GLY A 78 13.05 -9.19 8.46
N ASP A 79 11.98 -9.90 8.09
CA ASP A 79 11.93 -10.70 6.85
C ASP A 79 12.11 -9.81 5.59
N TYR A 80 11.86 -8.50 5.72
CA TYR A 80 12.06 -7.49 4.69
C TYR A 80 13.34 -6.66 4.86
N PHE A 81 14.14 -6.92 5.90
CA PHE A 81 15.38 -6.18 6.14
C PHE A 81 16.52 -6.77 5.31
N VAL A 82 16.76 -6.18 4.14
CA VAL A 82 17.86 -6.53 3.24
C VAL A 82 18.73 -5.30 3.03
N SER A 83 19.89 -5.25 3.69
CA SER A 83 20.82 -4.13 3.59
C SER A 83 21.74 -4.26 2.35
N PHE A 84 22.28 -3.12 1.91
CA PHE A 84 23.37 -3.06 0.93
C PHE A 84 24.42 -2.03 1.35
N ILE A 85 25.63 -2.11 0.75
CA ILE A 85 26.70 -1.15 1.02
C ILE A 85 26.37 0.19 0.36
N ARG A 86 26.14 1.22 1.16
CA ARG A 86 25.82 2.59 0.70
C ARG A 86 27.03 3.29 0.12
N ASN A 87 26.82 4.05 -0.94
CA ASN A 87 27.82 4.91 -1.57
C ASN A 87 27.13 6.09 -2.28
N SER A 88 27.91 7.03 -2.82
CA SER A 88 27.39 8.23 -3.50
C SER A 88 26.54 7.97 -4.76
N LYS A 89 26.44 6.74 -5.23
CA LYS A 89 25.64 6.40 -6.42
C LYS A 89 24.30 5.74 -6.08
N ASN A 90 24.18 5.15 -4.87
CA ASN A 90 23.00 4.38 -4.45
C ASN A 90 22.39 4.89 -3.15
N TYR A 91 22.67 6.12 -2.74
CA TYR A 91 22.19 6.70 -1.48
C TYR A 91 20.66 6.86 -1.41
N ALA A 92 19.98 6.88 -2.55
CA ALA A 92 18.52 6.93 -2.67
C ALA A 92 17.89 5.60 -3.14
N ASP A 93 18.68 4.56 -3.35
CA ASP A 93 18.16 3.28 -3.85
C ASP A 93 17.38 2.54 -2.76
N LEU A 94 16.30 1.88 -3.17
CA LEU A 94 15.56 0.96 -2.31
C LEU A 94 16.19 -0.44 -2.38
N SER A 95 16.30 -1.08 -1.23
CA SER A 95 16.73 -2.48 -1.19
C SER A 95 15.66 -3.40 -1.78
N LYS A 96 16.05 -4.63 -2.14
CA LYS A 96 15.07 -5.66 -2.59
C LYS A 96 14.02 -5.93 -1.53
N GLY A 97 14.39 -5.97 -0.26
CA GLY A 97 13.47 -6.16 0.85
C GLY A 97 12.52 -4.97 1.01
N THR A 98 13.04 -3.74 0.95
CA THR A 98 12.23 -2.52 0.99
C THR A 98 11.23 -2.45 -0.17
N THR A 99 11.66 -2.83 -1.38
CA THR A 99 10.79 -2.90 -2.56
C THR A 99 9.67 -3.94 -2.38
N ALA A 100 9.99 -5.13 -1.85
CA ALA A 100 9.01 -6.17 -1.58
C ALA A 100 8.00 -5.74 -0.50
N PHE A 101 8.49 -5.12 0.58
CA PHE A 101 7.64 -4.53 1.61
C PHE A 101 6.68 -3.48 1.04
N ALA A 102 7.19 -2.54 0.24
CA ALA A 102 6.39 -1.48 -0.36
C ALA A 102 5.27 -2.04 -1.26
N ALA A 103 5.58 -3.05 -2.08
CA ALA A 103 4.62 -3.71 -2.95
C ALA A 103 3.50 -4.40 -2.14
N GLU A 104 3.86 -5.17 -1.11
CA GLU A 104 2.89 -5.89 -0.28
C GLU A 104 2.06 -4.93 0.58
N CYS A 105 2.69 -3.91 1.17
CA CYS A 105 2.00 -2.87 1.91
C CYS A 105 0.96 -2.14 1.04
N SER A 106 1.35 -1.72 -0.18
CA SER A 106 0.46 -1.07 -1.14
C SER A 106 -0.70 -1.97 -1.55
N ARG A 107 -0.45 -3.26 -1.78
CA ARG A 107 -1.49 -4.26 -2.08
C ARG A 107 -2.52 -4.36 -0.94
N LEU A 108 -2.06 -4.48 0.30
CA LEU A 108 -2.93 -4.59 1.48
C LEU A 108 -3.73 -3.31 1.73
N LEU A 109 -3.10 -2.13 1.61
CA LEU A 109 -3.77 -0.84 1.69
C LEU A 109 -4.83 -0.68 0.59
N GLY A 110 -4.53 -1.08 -0.64
CA GLY A 110 -5.49 -1.09 -1.75
C GLY A 110 -6.71 -1.98 -1.46
N ARG A 111 -6.50 -3.16 -0.85
CA ARG A 111 -7.61 -4.03 -0.40
C ARG A 111 -8.43 -3.39 0.71
N CYS A 112 -7.81 -2.71 1.68
CA CYS A 112 -8.54 -1.95 2.69
C CYS A 112 -9.44 -0.90 2.05
N VAL A 113 -8.94 -0.14 1.07
CA VAL A 113 -9.71 0.87 0.33
C VAL A 113 -10.88 0.24 -0.43
N ALA A 114 -10.66 -0.89 -1.11
CA ALA A 114 -11.70 -1.59 -1.84
C ALA A 114 -12.82 -2.11 -0.90
N GLN A 115 -12.45 -2.76 0.21
CA GLN A 115 -13.40 -3.30 1.18
C GLN A 115 -14.14 -2.21 1.97
N ALA A 116 -13.51 -1.06 2.23
CA ALA A 116 -14.19 0.08 2.84
C ALA A 116 -15.41 0.55 2.01
N ARG A 117 -15.32 0.44 0.69
CA ARG A 117 -16.44 0.75 -0.22
C ARG A 117 -17.55 -0.29 -0.19
N GLN A 118 -17.27 -1.51 0.23
CA GLN A 118 -18.24 -2.62 0.32
C GLN A 118 -18.99 -2.64 1.66
N GLY A 119 -18.50 -1.94 2.70
CA GLY A 119 -19.23 -1.66 3.94
C GLY A 119 -18.82 -2.42 5.20
N ASP A 120 -17.88 -3.37 5.17
CA ASP A 120 -17.35 -3.99 6.41
C ASP A 120 -16.24 -3.12 7.05
N LEU A 121 -16.67 -2.01 7.61
CA LEU A 121 -15.76 -1.00 8.14
C LEU A 121 -15.03 -1.42 9.42
N ALA A 122 -15.56 -2.38 10.18
CA ALA A 122 -14.93 -2.83 11.43
C ALA A 122 -13.63 -3.62 11.17
N ALA A 123 -13.68 -4.58 10.24
CA ALA A 123 -12.51 -5.34 9.84
C ALA A 123 -11.48 -4.47 9.10
N VAL A 124 -11.94 -3.57 8.22
CA VAL A 124 -11.08 -2.60 7.53
C VAL A 124 -10.40 -1.66 8.52
N ARG A 125 -11.12 -1.16 9.54
CA ARG A 125 -10.53 -0.36 10.61
C ARG A 125 -9.39 -1.10 11.29
N ASN A 126 -9.61 -2.35 11.71
CA ASN A 126 -8.58 -3.16 12.37
C ASN A 126 -7.35 -3.36 11.47
N ALA A 127 -7.56 -3.70 10.20
CA ALA A 127 -6.48 -3.86 9.23
C ALA A 127 -5.67 -2.56 9.02
N LEU A 128 -6.35 -1.42 8.87
CA LEU A 128 -5.70 -0.11 8.74
C LEU A 128 -4.97 0.30 10.02
N ASP A 129 -5.53 0.03 11.22
CA ASP A 129 -4.85 0.29 12.49
C ASP A 129 -3.48 -0.41 12.56
N ILE A 130 -3.43 -1.69 12.16
CA ILE A 130 -2.19 -2.46 12.12
C ILE A 130 -1.21 -1.87 11.11
N LEU A 131 -1.65 -1.65 9.86
CA LEU A 131 -0.78 -1.12 8.79
C LEU A 131 -0.24 0.27 9.10
N LEU A 132 -1.07 1.19 9.58
CA LEU A 132 -0.63 2.54 9.95
C LEU A 132 0.32 2.52 11.15
N THR A 133 0.11 1.59 12.10
CA THR A 133 1.03 1.39 13.23
C THR A 133 2.38 0.83 12.77
N LEU A 134 2.38 -0.13 11.84
CA LEU A 134 3.60 -0.66 11.24
C LEU A 134 4.37 0.43 10.47
N LEU A 135 3.68 1.24 9.67
CA LEU A 135 4.31 2.33 8.92
C LEU A 135 4.90 3.40 9.84
N ARG A 136 4.27 3.69 10.98
CA ARG A 136 4.87 4.57 12.01
C ARG A 136 6.13 3.97 12.63
N ALA A 137 6.16 2.66 12.85
CA ALA A 137 7.36 1.99 13.36
C ALA A 137 8.50 2.05 12.33
N VAL A 138 8.20 1.83 11.06
CA VAL A 138 9.16 1.98 9.95
C VAL A 138 9.74 3.40 9.89
N ASP A 139 8.92 4.43 10.06
CA ASP A 139 9.38 5.83 9.99
C ASP A 139 10.28 6.22 11.17
N LYS A 140 10.06 5.61 12.34
CA LYS A 140 10.87 5.85 13.55
C LYS A 140 12.23 5.16 13.53
N THR A 141 12.47 4.25 12.59
CA THR A 141 13.70 3.45 12.48
C THR A 141 14.07 2.67 13.76
N ASP A 142 13.11 2.47 14.66
CA ASP A 142 13.34 1.82 15.95
C ASP A 142 13.57 0.29 15.82
N ASP A 143 13.09 -0.31 14.72
CA ASP A 143 13.20 -1.73 14.42
C ASP A 143 13.83 -1.92 13.03
N ASP A 144 14.64 -2.97 12.84
CA ASP A 144 15.18 -3.39 11.54
C ASP A 144 14.10 -4.01 10.64
N ILE A 145 12.99 -3.27 10.41
CA ILE A 145 11.85 -3.73 9.62
C ILE A 145 12.21 -3.73 8.14
N ILE A 146 12.71 -2.60 7.66
CA ILE A 146 13.22 -2.44 6.28
C ILE A 146 14.47 -1.58 6.28
N PHE A 147 15.29 -1.74 5.26
CA PHE A 147 16.51 -0.97 5.10
C PHE A 147 16.26 0.30 4.30
N PHE A 148 16.67 1.44 4.85
CA PHE A 148 16.77 2.69 4.12
C PHE A 148 18.24 3.06 3.85
N ALA A 149 18.50 3.60 2.67
CA ALA A 149 19.71 4.36 2.40
C ALA A 149 19.68 5.71 3.15
N ASP A 150 20.66 6.59 2.90
CA ASP A 150 20.79 7.86 3.65
C ASP A 150 19.58 8.82 3.46
N GLU A 151 18.90 8.74 2.31
CA GLU A 151 17.72 9.56 2.00
C GLU A 151 16.46 8.69 1.90
N GLY A 152 16.26 7.76 2.82
CA GLY A 152 15.08 6.90 2.87
C GLY A 152 14.11 7.30 3.98
N GLY A 153 12.83 6.93 3.80
CA GLY A 153 11.76 7.09 4.77
C GLY A 153 10.45 6.53 4.21
N VAL A 154 9.38 6.52 4.99
CA VAL A 154 8.06 6.02 4.56
C VAL A 154 7.56 6.69 3.27
N TRP A 155 7.93 7.95 3.04
CA TRP A 155 7.61 8.67 1.81
C TRP A 155 8.20 8.05 0.55
N THR A 156 9.29 7.27 0.64
CA THR A 156 9.90 6.57 -0.51
C THR A 156 9.13 5.31 -0.92
N LEU A 157 8.21 4.82 -0.10
CA LEU A 157 7.43 3.61 -0.39
C LEU A 157 6.36 3.81 -1.47
N GLY A 158 6.12 5.05 -1.92
CA GLY A 158 5.21 5.37 -3.01
C GLY A 158 3.73 5.07 -2.71
N ILE A 159 3.32 5.15 -1.45
CA ILE A 159 1.93 4.91 -1.04
C ILE A 159 1.03 6.04 -1.56
N ASP A 160 -0.09 5.67 -2.21
CA ASP A 160 -1.15 6.60 -2.59
C ASP A 160 -2.04 6.90 -1.35
N TRP A 161 -1.66 7.93 -0.59
CA TRP A 161 -2.28 8.28 0.68
C TRP A 161 -3.72 8.79 0.60
N PRO A 162 -4.14 9.60 -0.39
CA PRO A 162 -5.49 10.14 -0.43
C PRO A 162 -6.61 9.10 -0.30
N PRO A 163 -6.66 8.00 -1.08
CA PRO A 163 -7.67 6.97 -0.91
C PRO A 163 -7.54 6.20 0.43
N VAL A 164 -6.32 5.99 0.91
CA VAL A 164 -6.07 5.29 2.19
C VAL A 164 -6.60 6.10 3.35
N LEU A 165 -6.25 7.38 3.44
CA LEU A 165 -6.73 8.28 4.49
C LEU A 165 -8.26 8.46 4.44
N ARG A 166 -8.84 8.55 3.24
CA ARG A 166 -10.30 8.62 3.09
C ARG A 166 -10.99 7.35 3.61
N ALA A 167 -10.46 6.16 3.33
CA ALA A 167 -10.97 4.91 3.88
C ALA A 167 -10.83 4.87 5.41
N TRP A 168 -9.70 5.34 5.94
CA TRP A 168 -9.46 5.47 7.38
C TRP A 168 -10.48 6.39 8.04
N PHE A 169 -10.69 7.60 7.52
CA PHE A 169 -11.68 8.54 8.04
C PHE A 169 -13.10 7.98 8.01
N LEU A 170 -13.47 7.25 6.94
CA LEU A 170 -14.76 6.59 6.85
C LEU A 170 -14.96 5.54 7.97
N CYS A 171 -13.92 4.73 8.23
CA CYS A 171 -13.94 3.75 9.32
C CYS A 171 -14.08 4.44 10.69
N LEU A 172 -13.32 5.49 10.92
CA LEU A 172 -13.37 6.28 12.17
C LEU A 172 -14.74 6.96 12.37
N ALA A 173 -15.29 7.56 11.33
CA ALA A 173 -16.58 8.26 11.40
C ALA A 173 -17.74 7.35 11.87
N ARG A 174 -17.62 6.04 11.61
CA ARG A 174 -18.63 5.05 11.98
C ARG A 174 -18.43 4.41 13.36
N SER A 175 -17.25 4.57 13.96
CA SER A 175 -16.90 3.77 15.14
C SER A 175 -16.22 4.54 16.27
N ALA A 176 -15.73 5.76 16.03
CA ALA A 176 -15.01 6.54 17.02
C ALA A 176 -15.88 7.62 17.68
N SER A 177 -15.57 7.96 18.94
CA SER A 177 -16.14 9.17 19.55
C SER A 177 -15.66 10.43 18.81
N PRO A 178 -16.32 11.59 18.97
CA PRO A 178 -15.91 12.83 18.31
C PRO A 178 -14.46 13.20 18.57
N GLU A 179 -14.00 13.10 19.82
CA GLU A 179 -12.65 13.43 20.24
C GLU A 179 -11.63 12.41 19.71
N GLU A 180 -11.97 11.13 19.74
CA GLU A 180 -11.15 10.06 19.18
C GLU A 180 -11.03 10.21 17.66
N TYR A 181 -12.14 10.50 16.96
CA TYR A 181 -12.15 10.79 15.53
C TYR A 181 -11.18 11.90 15.19
N ALA A 182 -11.32 13.06 15.84
CA ALA A 182 -10.48 14.23 15.59
C ALA A 182 -9.00 13.90 15.82
N ARG A 183 -8.69 13.29 16.95
CA ARG A 183 -7.32 12.94 17.32
C ARG A 183 -6.70 11.99 16.32
N LEU A 184 -7.37 10.87 15.97
CA LEU A 184 -6.82 9.84 15.09
C LEU A 184 -6.72 10.33 13.64
N ALA A 185 -7.70 11.09 13.15
CA ALA A 185 -7.68 11.64 11.80
C ALA A 185 -6.54 12.66 11.64
N VAL A 186 -6.44 13.64 12.55
CA VAL A 186 -5.38 14.66 12.48
C VAL A 186 -4.00 14.04 12.67
N THR A 187 -3.84 13.08 13.59
CA THR A 187 -2.56 12.38 13.76
C THR A 187 -2.14 11.64 12.48
N ALA A 188 -3.05 10.93 11.81
CA ALA A 188 -2.70 10.24 10.57
C ALA A 188 -2.33 11.22 9.43
N ILE A 189 -2.97 12.39 9.37
CA ILE A 189 -2.61 13.45 8.42
C ILE A 189 -1.20 13.99 8.72
N ASP A 190 -0.94 14.31 9.99
CA ASP A 190 0.35 14.87 10.42
C ASP A 190 1.50 13.87 10.23
N ASP A 191 1.26 12.57 10.43
CA ASP A 191 2.27 11.50 10.27
C ASP A 191 2.60 11.23 8.79
N PHE A 192 1.62 11.24 7.90
CA PHE A 192 1.81 10.67 6.56
C PHE A 192 1.66 11.68 5.41
N GLU A 193 0.91 12.77 5.58
CA GLU A 193 0.60 13.74 4.52
C GLU A 193 0.52 15.19 5.04
N ALA A 194 1.39 15.55 5.97
CA ALA A 194 1.41 16.89 6.58
C ALA A 194 1.49 18.03 5.56
N TRP A 195 2.15 17.83 4.43
CA TRP A 195 2.29 18.81 3.36
C TRP A 195 1.00 19.09 2.57
N ARG A 196 -0.01 18.17 2.66
CA ARG A 196 -1.36 18.34 2.10
C ARG A 196 -2.43 18.45 3.20
N ARG A 197 -2.05 18.92 4.37
CA ARG A 197 -2.88 18.92 5.59
C ARG A 197 -4.27 19.47 5.36
N ASP A 198 -4.41 20.63 4.70
CA ASP A 198 -5.72 21.26 4.50
C ASP A 198 -6.65 20.42 3.62
N THR A 199 -6.10 19.80 2.59
CA THR A 199 -6.87 18.90 1.71
C THR A 199 -7.39 17.69 2.48
N HIS A 200 -6.57 17.09 3.33
CA HIS A 200 -6.97 15.90 4.09
C HIS A 200 -7.88 16.24 5.27
N VAL A 201 -7.70 17.39 5.91
CA VAL A 201 -8.63 17.90 6.92
C VAL A 201 -10.01 18.13 6.30
N ALA A 202 -10.08 18.73 5.11
CA ALA A 202 -11.36 18.90 4.40
C ALA A 202 -12.02 17.54 4.08
N ALA A 203 -11.25 16.55 3.63
CA ALA A 203 -11.76 15.20 3.38
C ALA A 203 -12.25 14.49 4.66
N ALA A 204 -11.55 14.67 5.79
CA ALA A 204 -11.98 14.17 7.07
C ALA A 204 -13.31 14.83 7.50
N MET A 205 -13.43 16.14 7.37
CA MET A 205 -14.64 16.88 7.72
C MET A 205 -15.84 16.52 6.84
N GLU A 206 -15.63 16.17 5.56
CA GLU A 206 -16.69 15.71 4.65
C GLU A 206 -17.35 14.42 5.15
N LEU A 207 -16.59 13.50 5.74
CA LEU A 207 -17.07 12.19 6.21
C LEU A 207 -17.58 12.21 7.65
N ALA A 208 -17.24 13.23 8.42
CA ALA A 208 -17.55 13.40 9.83
C ALA A 208 -19.01 13.81 10.06
N ASP A 209 -19.60 13.38 11.18
CA ASP A 209 -20.83 13.98 11.69
C ASP A 209 -20.57 15.39 12.28
N GLU A 210 -21.63 16.07 12.74
CA GLU A 210 -21.52 17.44 13.23
C GLU A 210 -20.62 17.56 14.47
N ARG A 211 -20.70 16.61 15.41
CA ARG A 211 -19.88 16.62 16.64
C ARG A 211 -18.40 16.33 16.32
N GLN A 212 -18.16 15.38 15.44
CA GLN A 212 -16.83 15.05 14.97
C GLN A 212 -16.19 16.24 14.24
N ARG A 213 -16.94 16.97 13.40
CA ARG A 213 -16.47 18.19 12.74
C ARG A 213 -16.05 19.26 13.72
N HIS A 214 -16.87 19.52 14.75
CA HIS A 214 -16.53 20.46 15.80
C HIS A 214 -15.24 20.06 16.52
N ALA A 215 -15.07 18.78 16.86
CA ALA A 215 -13.85 18.28 17.49
C ALA A 215 -12.61 18.45 16.60
N VAL A 216 -12.72 18.17 15.29
CA VAL A 216 -11.62 18.39 14.32
C VAL A 216 -11.24 19.87 14.26
N CYS A 217 -12.23 20.77 14.12
CA CYS A 217 -11.99 22.21 14.08
C CYS A 217 -11.27 22.71 15.36
N ALA A 218 -11.75 22.27 16.53
CA ALA A 218 -11.14 22.63 17.81
C ALA A 218 -9.68 22.16 17.91
N LEU A 219 -9.39 20.92 17.50
CA LEU A 219 -8.04 20.36 17.54
C LEU A 219 -7.09 21.04 16.54
N VAL A 220 -7.56 21.32 15.33
CA VAL A 220 -6.77 22.02 14.30
C VAL A 220 -6.43 23.43 14.74
N ALA A 221 -7.39 24.17 15.35
CA ALA A 221 -7.16 25.51 15.86
C ALA A 221 -6.16 25.57 17.04
N GLN A 222 -5.98 24.49 17.79
CA GLN A 222 -5.00 24.41 18.89
C GLN A 222 -3.56 24.14 18.40
N LYS A 223 -3.42 23.58 17.20
CA LYS A 223 -2.12 23.18 16.63
C LYS A 223 -1.56 24.20 15.61
N GLY A 224 -2.35 25.17 15.18
CA GLY A 224 -1.96 26.24 14.26
C GLY A 224 -1.62 27.51 15.01
#